data_b591dfd97de2f7b48fe1e268e417aa6c
#
_entry.id   b591dfd97de2f7b48fe1e268e417aa6c
#
_cell.length_a   1.000
_cell.length_b   1.000
_cell.length_c   1.000
_cell.angle_alpha   90.00
_cell.angle_beta   90.00
_cell.angle_gamma   90.00
#
_symmetry.space_group_name_H-M   'P 1'
#
loop_
_entity.id
_entity.type
_entity.pdbx_description
1 polymer ?
#
loop_
_entity_poly.entity_id
_entity_poly.type
_entity_poly.pdbx_seq_one_letter_code
_entity_poly.pdbx_strand_id
1 'polypeptide(L)'
;MRCLVRNRLRLFVIAGFFISSCAQAQAPAPATASLHEIHTEGLKTLSEAQITALSQLQKGSQVDKSDLQAAADRLLKTGLFAKVNYNFQTRGDGLTVTFQLEEAPRVSIYYDNLPWFSDGELGDAIRKKVPFFDGTLPEGGAVVDEASDALKELLASHQLNVTIEHELIANPLGDGTVQKFHVEGATFSIASVEFADPALAASHTVQQLLSDVQGKPYSRMTIDLFLSEQLRPLYLQQGYLRVKLGPPEVRLTGNPNQKMPEQIPLFIPVATGAVYHWKEPQWSGNAVLSYITLSNEFGLKPGDVANGMQIEAGWDRAREEYGHKGYLDAKFDYVASYDDQAHTVSYSVTVVEGVQYHYNTMVLTGLSLGAERRLHQVWNIEAGAVFDKAVFEQFLTKIQAHPAEVFGDLPVHYETVGHWLRTDTEKRVVDVLLDFK
;
A
#
# COMPACT_ATOMS: atom_id res chain seq x y z
N MET A 1 -47.43 -35.82 40.10
CA MET A 1 -47.31 -36.48 41.42
C MET A 1 -46.59 -35.48 42.29
N ARG A 2 -47.35 -34.78 43.18
CA ARG A 2 -47.45 -34.97 44.66
C ARG A 2 -46.08 -34.78 45.33
N CYS A 3 -45.84 -33.88 46.32
CA CYS A 3 -46.61 -33.32 47.45
C CYS A 3 -45.80 -32.15 48.01
N LEU A 4 -46.30 -30.95 48.19
CA LEU A 4 -46.81 -30.33 49.41
C LEU A 4 -46.21 -30.83 50.75
N VAL A 5 -45.52 -29.95 51.50
CA VAL A 5 -45.81 -29.75 52.91
C VAL A 5 -45.49 -28.30 53.32
N ARG A 6 -46.50 -27.65 53.83
CA ARG A 6 -46.57 -26.38 54.54
C ARG A 6 -46.10 -26.59 55.98
N ASN A 7 -45.38 -25.61 56.56
CA ASN A 7 -45.56 -25.38 58.00
C ASN A 7 -45.40 -23.87 58.34
N ARG A 8 -46.41 -23.37 58.93
CA ARG A 8 -46.49 -22.04 59.53
C ARG A 8 -46.04 -22.10 60.98
N LEU A 9 -45.34 -21.09 61.49
CA LEU A 9 -45.43 -20.71 62.89
C LEU A 9 -45.26 -19.19 63.04
N ARG A 10 -46.10 -18.66 63.91
CA ARG A 10 -46.38 -17.23 64.09
C ARG A 10 -45.50 -16.60 65.19
N LEU A 11 -45.30 -15.30 64.98
CA LEU A 11 -45.37 -14.18 65.95
C LEU A 11 -44.34 -14.07 67.08
N PHE A 12 -43.56 -12.97 67.04
CA PHE A 12 -43.66 -11.97 68.12
C PHE A 12 -43.14 -10.60 67.65
N VAL A 13 -43.98 -9.55 67.86
CA VAL A 13 -43.71 -8.14 67.59
C VAL A 13 -42.95 -7.58 68.78
N ILE A 14 -41.76 -6.96 68.54
CA ILE A 14 -41.28 -5.92 69.48
C ILE A 14 -40.82 -4.72 68.61
N ALA A 15 -41.60 -3.62 68.78
CA ALA A 15 -41.30 -2.34 68.19
C ALA A 15 -40.15 -1.67 68.98
N GLY A 16 -39.01 -1.51 68.31
CA GLY A 16 -37.89 -0.68 68.79
C GLY A 16 -37.62 0.40 67.76
N PHE A 17 -38.02 1.62 68.00
CA PHE A 17 -37.68 2.79 67.22
C PHE A 17 -36.20 3.09 67.37
N PHE A 18 -35.38 2.71 66.40
CA PHE A 18 -34.06 3.25 66.24
C PHE A 18 -34.11 4.26 65.10
N ILE A 19 -34.04 5.55 65.44
CA ILE A 19 -33.77 6.64 64.53
C ILE A 19 -32.28 6.48 64.11
N SER A 20 -32.07 5.78 62.99
CA SER A 20 -30.75 5.72 62.33
C SER A 20 -30.63 6.94 61.46
N SER A 21 -29.93 7.98 61.91
CA SER A 21 -29.46 9.10 61.11
C SER A 21 -28.54 8.49 60.02
N CYS A 22 -29.08 8.26 58.81
CA CYS A 22 -28.23 8.06 57.62
C CYS A 22 -27.50 9.37 57.36
N ALA A 23 -26.30 9.50 57.88
CA ALA A 23 -25.33 10.43 57.34
C ALA A 23 -25.03 9.94 55.92
N GLN A 24 -25.64 10.58 54.91
CA GLN A 24 -25.19 10.45 53.54
C GLN A 24 -23.74 10.96 53.49
N ALA A 25 -22.82 10.04 53.47
CA ALA A 25 -21.44 10.34 53.09
C ALA A 25 -21.47 10.86 51.65
N GLN A 26 -21.51 12.20 51.51
CA GLN A 26 -21.19 12.85 50.25
C GLN A 26 -19.83 12.32 49.83
N ALA A 27 -19.76 11.63 48.70
CA ALA A 27 -18.49 11.32 48.05
C ALA A 27 -17.68 12.63 47.94
N PRO A 28 -16.43 12.67 48.36
CA PRO A 28 -15.63 13.88 48.23
C PRO A 28 -15.69 14.35 46.78
N ALA A 29 -16.07 15.62 46.57
CA ALA A 29 -15.98 16.24 45.26
C ALA A 29 -14.57 16.02 44.69
N PRO A 30 -14.42 15.65 43.44
CA PRO A 30 -13.11 15.44 42.86
C PRO A 30 -12.28 16.70 43.09
N ALA A 31 -11.06 16.53 43.61
CA ALA A 31 -10.17 17.66 43.89
C ALA A 31 -9.78 18.27 42.54
N THR A 32 -10.34 19.43 42.21
CA THR A 32 -9.96 20.21 41.02
C THR A 32 -8.71 21.06 41.33
N ALA A 33 -7.89 21.28 40.33
CA ALA A 33 -6.71 22.14 40.40
C ALA A 33 -6.65 23.06 39.16
N SER A 34 -6.06 24.25 39.32
CA SER A 34 -5.86 25.15 38.18
C SER A 34 -4.77 24.63 37.25
N LEU A 35 -5.08 24.42 35.96
CA LEU A 35 -4.10 23.96 34.96
C LEU A 35 -3.13 25.10 34.61
N HIS A 36 -1.87 24.98 35.03
CA HIS A 36 -0.83 25.99 34.78
C HIS A 36 -0.05 25.69 33.50
N GLU A 37 0.40 24.45 33.32
CA GLU A 37 1.26 24.08 32.22
C GLU A 37 0.86 22.74 31.60
N ILE A 38 1.09 22.64 30.28
CA ILE A 38 0.95 21.41 29.50
C ILE A 38 2.30 21.18 28.84
N HIS A 39 2.91 20.04 29.10
CA HIS A 39 4.13 19.57 28.45
C HIS A 39 3.86 18.33 27.64
N THR A 40 4.72 18.10 26.65
CA THR A 40 4.62 16.93 25.78
C THR A 40 5.99 16.27 25.59
N GLU A 41 6.01 14.95 25.60
CA GLU A 41 7.19 14.13 25.35
C GLU A 41 6.90 13.16 24.20
N GLY A 42 7.91 12.83 23.38
CA GLY A 42 7.81 11.82 22.32
C GLY A 42 7.30 12.34 20.98
N LEU A 43 7.10 13.65 20.81
CA LEU A 43 6.73 14.27 19.54
C LEU A 43 7.87 14.20 18.51
N LYS A 44 7.53 13.96 17.26
CA LYS A 44 8.47 13.93 16.10
C LYS A 44 8.11 14.98 15.06
N THR A 45 6.83 15.09 14.72
CA THR A 45 6.31 15.94 13.64
C THR A 45 5.34 17.00 14.15
N LEU A 46 4.66 16.75 15.26
CA LEU A 46 3.68 17.67 15.84
C LEU A 46 4.32 18.57 16.90
N SER A 47 3.73 19.75 17.13
CA SER A 47 4.17 20.72 18.14
C SER A 47 3.29 20.65 19.40
N GLU A 48 3.85 21.07 20.55
CA GLU A 48 3.11 21.17 21.81
C GLU A 48 1.86 22.06 21.72
N ALA A 49 1.91 23.12 20.90
CA ALA A 49 0.75 23.99 20.67
C ALA A 49 -0.39 23.25 19.97
N GLN A 50 -0.06 22.37 19.01
CA GLN A 50 -1.06 21.53 18.33
C GLN A 50 -1.67 20.50 19.29
N ILE A 51 -0.84 19.89 20.15
CA ILE A 51 -1.34 18.95 21.17
C ILE A 51 -2.26 19.65 22.15
N THR A 52 -1.88 20.85 22.60
CA THR A 52 -2.72 21.67 23.50
C THR A 52 -4.08 21.94 22.85
N ALA A 53 -4.10 22.32 21.57
CA ALA A 53 -5.35 22.56 20.85
C ALA A 53 -6.19 21.28 20.70
N LEU A 54 -5.57 20.16 20.31
CA LEU A 54 -6.26 18.86 20.15
C LEU A 54 -6.78 18.29 21.48
N SER A 55 -6.05 18.51 22.58
CA SER A 55 -6.49 18.08 23.92
C SER A 55 -7.71 18.85 24.44
N GLN A 56 -7.95 20.06 23.89
CA GLN A 56 -8.97 21.01 24.35
C GLN A 56 -8.79 21.45 25.81
N LEU A 57 -7.61 21.28 26.38
CA LEU A 57 -7.29 21.79 27.69
C LEU A 57 -6.87 23.27 27.59
N GLN A 58 -7.36 24.09 28.53
CA GLN A 58 -7.06 25.52 28.58
C GLN A 58 -6.23 25.85 29.82
N LYS A 59 -5.12 26.55 29.67
CA LYS A 59 -4.34 27.07 30.80
C LYS A 59 -5.22 28.00 31.64
N GLY A 60 -5.18 27.85 32.96
CA GLY A 60 -5.98 28.59 33.92
C GLY A 60 -7.34 27.97 34.21
N SER A 61 -7.81 26.96 33.47
CA SER A 61 -9.05 26.26 33.80
C SER A 61 -8.89 25.35 35.02
N GLN A 62 -10.01 25.14 35.74
CA GLN A 62 -10.09 24.13 36.80
C GLN A 62 -10.28 22.77 36.15
N VAL A 63 -9.37 21.84 36.40
CA VAL A 63 -9.40 20.49 35.83
C VAL A 63 -9.31 19.44 36.94
N ASP A 64 -9.95 18.32 36.72
CA ASP A 64 -9.82 17.13 37.54
C ASP A 64 -9.20 15.96 36.73
N LYS A 65 -9.07 14.80 37.36
CA LYS A 65 -8.53 13.60 36.71
C LYS A 65 -9.37 13.13 35.53
N SER A 66 -10.71 13.37 35.58
CA SER A 66 -11.59 12.97 34.46
C SER A 66 -11.40 13.86 33.25
N ASP A 67 -11.08 15.13 33.44
CA ASP A 67 -10.76 16.07 32.35
C ASP A 67 -9.46 15.69 31.65
N LEU A 68 -8.44 15.30 32.43
CA LEU A 68 -7.16 14.83 31.89
C LEU A 68 -7.33 13.51 31.11
N GLN A 69 -8.14 12.59 31.64
CA GLN A 69 -8.46 11.35 30.93
C GLN A 69 -9.21 11.64 29.63
N ALA A 70 -10.25 12.50 29.68
CA ALA A 70 -10.97 12.90 28.48
C ALA A 70 -10.09 13.59 27.43
N ALA A 71 -9.08 14.36 27.86
CA ALA A 71 -8.10 14.96 26.98
C ALA A 71 -7.19 13.89 26.32
N ALA A 72 -6.72 12.90 27.09
CA ALA A 72 -5.95 11.78 26.56
C ALA A 72 -6.78 10.95 25.56
N ASP A 73 -8.05 10.69 25.89
CA ASP A 73 -8.96 9.95 25.00
C ASP A 73 -9.24 10.73 23.70
N ARG A 74 -9.38 12.07 23.78
CA ARG A 74 -9.50 12.92 22.58
C ARG A 74 -8.25 12.82 21.70
N LEU A 75 -7.07 12.94 22.28
CA LEU A 75 -5.81 12.78 21.54
C LEU A 75 -5.71 11.42 20.86
N LEU A 76 -6.03 10.34 21.58
CA LEU A 76 -6.01 8.99 21.00
C LEU A 76 -7.05 8.84 19.87
N LYS A 77 -8.25 9.40 20.04
CA LYS A 77 -9.33 9.35 19.05
C LYS A 77 -8.97 10.06 17.74
N THR A 78 -8.04 11.01 17.76
CA THR A 78 -7.57 11.65 16.52
C THR A 78 -6.97 10.66 15.51
N GLY A 79 -6.41 9.54 15.98
CA GLY A 79 -5.63 8.60 15.19
C GLY A 79 -4.16 9.01 15.03
N LEU A 80 -3.78 10.20 15.45
CA LEU A 80 -2.39 10.72 15.33
C LEU A 80 -1.39 10.01 16.26
N PHE A 81 -1.88 9.29 17.26
CA PHE A 81 -1.06 8.64 18.28
C PHE A 81 -1.40 7.16 18.40
N ALA A 82 -0.36 6.33 18.33
CA ALA A 82 -0.44 4.90 18.66
C ALA A 82 -0.57 4.69 20.18
N LYS A 83 -0.04 5.64 20.98
CA LYS A 83 -0.10 5.58 22.42
C LYS A 83 -0.17 6.99 23.02
N VAL A 84 -1.06 7.15 23.99
CA VAL A 84 -1.21 8.36 24.77
C VAL A 84 -1.23 7.98 26.25
N ASN A 85 -0.20 8.43 27.00
CA ASN A 85 -0.18 8.39 28.44
C ASN A 85 -0.06 9.81 28.97
N TYR A 86 -0.43 10.02 30.23
CA TYR A 86 -0.18 11.29 30.90
C TYR A 86 0.22 11.08 32.35
N ASN A 87 1.00 11.99 32.85
CA ASN A 87 1.23 12.18 34.27
C ASN A 87 0.95 13.63 34.65
N PHE A 88 0.73 13.90 35.91
CA PHE A 88 0.52 15.26 36.38
C PHE A 88 1.20 15.49 37.75
N GLN A 89 1.57 16.73 38.00
CA GLN A 89 2.14 17.17 39.25
C GLN A 89 1.37 18.38 39.75
N THR A 90 1.07 18.40 41.05
CA THR A 90 0.43 19.53 41.73
C THR A 90 1.45 20.28 42.53
N ARG A 91 1.47 21.61 42.41
CA ARG A 91 2.32 22.50 43.18
C ARG A 91 1.53 23.71 43.68
N GLY A 92 1.18 23.71 44.97
CA GLY A 92 0.19 24.64 45.49
C GLY A 92 -1.19 24.36 44.94
N ASP A 93 -1.84 25.36 44.34
CA ASP A 93 -3.11 25.28 43.63
C ASP A 93 -2.97 24.98 42.10
N GLY A 94 -1.70 24.93 41.63
CA GLY A 94 -1.37 24.72 40.21
C GLY A 94 -1.12 23.26 39.88
N LEU A 95 -1.57 22.87 38.68
CA LEU A 95 -1.39 21.55 38.07
C LEU A 95 -0.60 21.69 36.77
N THR A 96 0.46 20.89 36.64
CA THR A 96 1.19 20.69 35.39
C THR A 96 0.91 19.29 34.90
N VAL A 97 0.47 19.15 33.64
CA VAL A 97 0.27 17.86 32.97
C VAL A 97 1.35 17.63 31.93
N THR A 98 1.88 16.41 31.89
CA THR A 98 2.82 15.97 30.83
C THR A 98 2.22 14.80 30.09
N PHE A 99 1.94 14.99 28.81
CA PHE A 99 1.53 13.92 27.88
C PHE A 99 2.75 13.21 27.33
N GLN A 100 2.79 11.89 27.48
CA GLN A 100 3.76 10.99 26.86
C GLN A 100 3.13 10.35 25.65
N LEU A 101 3.61 10.73 24.47
CA LEU A 101 2.98 10.47 23.19
C LEU A 101 3.87 9.61 22.30
N GLU A 102 3.26 8.68 21.60
CA GLU A 102 3.88 7.93 20.51
C GLU A 102 3.07 8.19 19.25
N GLU A 103 3.66 8.92 18.30
CA GLU A 103 2.98 9.25 17.06
C GLU A 103 2.72 7.99 16.24
N ALA A 104 1.50 7.86 15.70
CA ALA A 104 1.10 6.77 14.81
C ALA A 104 1.77 6.91 13.43
N PRO A 105 1.97 5.79 12.71
CA PRO A 105 2.37 5.84 11.30
C PRO A 105 1.40 6.70 10.48
N ARG A 106 1.95 7.38 9.48
CA ARG A 106 1.17 8.23 8.57
C ARG A 106 1.37 7.74 7.14
N VAL A 107 0.32 7.78 6.36
CA VAL A 107 0.31 7.36 4.96
C VAL A 107 -0.02 8.55 4.06
N SER A 108 0.47 8.50 2.82
CA SER A 108 0.14 9.48 1.80
C SER A 108 -1.33 9.40 1.40
N ILE A 109 -1.86 10.47 0.83
CA ILE A 109 -3.23 10.53 0.34
C ILE A 109 -3.28 10.23 -1.15
N TYR A 110 -4.32 9.51 -1.54
CA TYR A 110 -4.69 9.26 -2.92
C TYR A 110 -6.13 9.73 -3.16
N TYR A 111 -6.30 10.75 -4.02
CA TYR A 111 -7.62 11.24 -4.41
C TYR A 111 -8.07 10.52 -5.68
N ASP A 112 -9.12 9.70 -5.60
CA ASP A 112 -9.52 8.88 -6.74
C ASP A 112 -10.43 9.66 -7.73
N ASN A 113 -11.72 9.73 -7.49
CA ASN A 113 -12.67 10.30 -8.45
C ASN A 113 -13.06 11.76 -8.15
N LEU A 114 -12.05 12.60 -7.94
CA LEU A 114 -12.17 14.04 -7.68
C LEU A 114 -11.54 14.87 -8.82
N PRO A 115 -11.98 14.66 -10.09
CA PRO A 115 -11.25 15.11 -11.27
C PRO A 115 -11.19 16.61 -11.46
N TRP A 116 -12.04 17.37 -10.78
CA TRP A 116 -12.17 18.84 -11.00
C TRP A 116 -11.14 19.67 -10.25
N PHE A 117 -10.44 19.07 -9.31
CA PHE A 117 -9.49 19.77 -8.45
C PHE A 117 -8.11 19.14 -8.54
N SER A 118 -7.09 19.96 -8.51
CA SER A 118 -5.72 19.49 -8.32
C SER A 118 -5.52 18.97 -6.89
N ASP A 119 -4.52 18.09 -6.69
CA ASP A 119 -4.14 17.60 -5.36
C ASP A 119 -3.79 18.74 -4.39
N GLY A 120 -3.24 19.86 -4.95
CA GLY A 120 -2.95 21.06 -4.18
C GLY A 120 -4.21 21.72 -3.61
N GLU A 121 -5.24 21.91 -4.45
CA GLU A 121 -6.53 22.50 -4.03
C GLU A 121 -7.26 21.61 -3.03
N LEU A 122 -7.23 20.30 -3.23
CA LEU A 122 -7.79 19.32 -2.29
C LEU A 122 -7.04 19.36 -0.96
N GLY A 123 -5.70 19.40 -1.00
CA GLY A 123 -4.87 19.54 0.19
C GLY A 123 -5.10 20.86 0.94
N ASP A 124 -5.29 21.95 0.23
CA ASP A 124 -5.61 23.26 0.83
C ASP A 124 -6.99 23.26 1.50
N ALA A 125 -7.95 22.54 0.93
CA ALA A 125 -9.25 22.34 1.58
C ALA A 125 -9.10 21.57 2.89
N ILE A 126 -8.33 20.49 2.92
CA ILE A 126 -8.06 19.72 4.14
C ILE A 126 -7.36 20.58 5.19
N ARG A 127 -6.36 21.39 4.83
CA ARG A 127 -5.64 22.28 5.77
C ARG A 127 -6.55 23.28 6.50
N LYS A 128 -7.70 23.63 5.94
CA LYS A 128 -8.66 24.50 6.63
C LYS A 128 -9.24 23.87 7.89
N LYS A 129 -9.43 22.54 7.91
CA LYS A 129 -9.90 21.80 9.08
C LYS A 129 -8.77 21.13 9.86
N VAL A 130 -7.75 20.66 9.16
CA VAL A 130 -6.57 19.98 9.69
C VAL A 130 -5.32 20.83 9.43
N PRO A 131 -5.05 21.88 10.25
CA PRO A 131 -3.98 22.87 9.96
C PRO A 131 -2.57 22.30 9.90
N PHE A 132 -2.33 21.13 10.46
CA PHE A 132 -1.05 20.42 10.44
C PHE A 132 -0.93 19.42 9.30
N PHE A 133 -1.85 19.42 8.36
CA PHE A 133 -1.82 18.54 7.20
C PHE A 133 -0.65 18.88 6.26
N ASP A 134 0.20 17.91 6.03
CA ASP A 134 1.43 18.00 5.21
C ASP A 134 1.39 17.12 3.94
N GLY A 135 0.24 16.53 3.61
CA GLY A 135 0.06 15.56 2.53
C GLY A 135 -0.05 14.13 3.03
N THR A 136 0.06 13.93 4.35
CA THR A 136 -0.09 12.61 4.97
C THR A 136 -1.13 12.64 6.10
N LEU A 137 -1.79 11.50 6.33
CA LEU A 137 -2.74 11.30 7.42
C LEU A 137 -2.44 9.98 8.16
N PRO A 138 -2.92 9.80 9.41
CA PRO A 138 -2.89 8.49 10.04
C PRO A 138 -3.77 7.49 9.26
N GLU A 139 -3.58 6.21 9.52
CA GLU A 139 -4.37 5.14 8.87
C GLU A 139 -5.87 5.16 9.23
N GLY A 140 -6.24 5.88 10.28
CA GLY A 140 -7.63 6.05 10.72
C GLY A 140 -7.76 7.05 11.85
N GLY A 141 -9.00 7.30 12.30
CA GLY A 141 -9.31 8.20 13.39
C GLY A 141 -9.96 9.52 12.95
N ALA A 142 -10.38 10.32 13.91
CA ALA A 142 -11.19 11.51 13.67
C ALA A 142 -10.56 12.53 12.70
N VAL A 143 -9.23 12.59 12.60
CA VAL A 143 -8.53 13.49 11.66
C VAL A 143 -8.78 13.08 10.21
N VAL A 144 -8.94 11.79 9.93
CA VAL A 144 -9.29 11.32 8.57
C VAL A 144 -10.73 11.66 8.24
N ASP A 145 -11.64 11.54 9.20
CA ASP A 145 -13.04 11.97 9.06
C ASP A 145 -13.13 13.49 8.81
N GLU A 146 -12.34 14.30 9.54
CA GLU A 146 -12.25 15.74 9.33
C GLU A 146 -11.74 16.10 7.94
N ALA A 147 -10.81 15.33 7.39
CA ALA A 147 -10.33 15.49 6.01
C ALA A 147 -11.45 15.17 5.00
N SER A 148 -12.21 14.09 5.20
CA SER A 148 -13.39 13.77 4.37
C SER A 148 -14.42 14.91 4.41
N ASP A 149 -14.71 15.43 5.59
CA ASP A 149 -15.65 16.56 5.77
C ASP A 149 -15.16 17.83 5.08
N ALA A 150 -13.85 18.10 5.09
CA ALA A 150 -13.29 19.25 4.40
C ALA A 150 -13.46 19.15 2.87
N LEU A 151 -13.23 17.97 2.32
CA LEU A 151 -13.44 17.69 0.90
C LEU A 151 -14.93 17.78 0.52
N LYS A 152 -15.81 17.24 1.35
CA LYS A 152 -17.26 17.35 1.18
C LYS A 152 -17.75 18.80 1.16
N GLU A 153 -17.23 19.65 2.05
CA GLU A 153 -17.54 21.08 2.06
C GLU A 153 -17.03 21.79 0.81
N LEU A 154 -15.82 21.45 0.33
CA LEU A 154 -15.31 21.96 -0.93
C LEU A 154 -16.25 21.63 -2.07
N LEU A 155 -16.66 20.36 -2.22
CA LEU A 155 -17.57 19.94 -3.28
C LEU A 155 -18.95 20.60 -3.16
N ALA A 156 -19.48 20.73 -1.96
CA ALA A 156 -20.75 21.40 -1.70
C ALA A 156 -20.70 22.89 -2.10
N SER A 157 -19.56 23.57 -1.89
CA SER A 157 -19.36 24.96 -2.34
C SER A 157 -19.42 25.11 -3.87
N HIS A 158 -19.19 24.02 -4.62
CA HIS A 158 -19.30 23.91 -6.07
C HIS A 158 -20.59 23.19 -6.52
N GLN A 159 -21.62 23.19 -5.67
CA GLN A 159 -22.94 22.61 -5.96
C GLN A 159 -22.97 21.08 -6.18
N LEU A 160 -21.93 20.37 -5.70
CA LEU A 160 -21.87 18.92 -5.66
C LEU A 160 -22.17 18.44 -4.24
N ASN A 161 -23.39 17.98 -4.02
CA ASN A 161 -23.80 17.41 -2.73
C ASN A 161 -23.64 15.88 -2.79
N VAL A 162 -22.44 15.41 -2.41
CA VAL A 162 -22.03 14.00 -2.45
C VAL A 162 -21.44 13.57 -1.12
N THR A 163 -21.30 12.29 -0.88
CA THR A 163 -20.56 11.74 0.24
C THR A 163 -19.10 11.50 -0.18
N ILE A 164 -18.16 11.80 0.70
CA ILE A 164 -16.76 11.44 0.54
C ILE A 164 -16.48 10.28 1.50
N GLU A 165 -16.13 9.14 0.93
CA GLU A 165 -15.67 7.97 1.67
C GLU A 165 -14.14 7.89 1.62
N HIS A 166 -13.58 7.21 2.63
CA HIS A 166 -12.15 6.96 2.69
C HIS A 166 -11.85 5.52 3.06
N GLU A 167 -10.77 4.97 2.51
CA GLU A 167 -10.30 3.62 2.79
C GLU A 167 -8.77 3.52 2.65
N LEU A 168 -8.18 2.60 3.40
CA LEU A 168 -6.77 2.28 3.29
C LEU A 168 -6.58 1.23 2.19
N ILE A 169 -5.82 1.55 1.15
CA ILE A 169 -5.55 0.65 0.03
C ILE A 169 -4.05 0.45 -0.18
N ALA A 170 -3.67 -0.61 -0.90
CA ALA A 170 -2.32 -0.71 -1.44
C ALA A 170 -2.06 0.47 -2.38
N ASN A 171 -0.85 1.04 -2.33
CA ASN A 171 -0.51 2.16 -3.19
C ASN A 171 -0.50 1.72 -4.67
N PRO A 172 -1.39 2.26 -5.53
CA PRO A 172 -1.47 1.87 -6.93
C PRO A 172 -0.25 2.28 -7.77
N LEU A 173 0.59 3.20 -7.24
CA LEU A 173 1.73 3.77 -7.96
C LEU A 173 3.09 3.37 -7.36
N GLY A 174 3.11 2.47 -6.37
CA GLY A 174 4.35 2.05 -5.72
C GLY A 174 4.13 1.17 -4.50
N ASP A 175 5.14 1.10 -3.65
CA ASP A 175 5.09 0.29 -2.43
C ASP A 175 4.27 0.96 -1.31
N GLY A 176 3.81 0.12 -0.37
CA GLY A 176 3.13 0.55 0.84
C GLY A 176 1.61 0.75 0.69
N THR A 177 1.05 1.56 1.57
CA THR A 177 -0.39 1.86 1.63
C THR A 177 -0.64 3.36 1.52
N VAL A 178 -1.83 3.72 1.03
CA VAL A 178 -2.30 5.10 0.93
C VAL A 178 -3.72 5.22 1.47
N GLN A 179 -4.07 6.39 1.98
CA GLN A 179 -5.43 6.74 2.34
C GLN A 179 -6.15 7.24 1.09
N LYS A 180 -7.02 6.40 0.51
CA LYS A 180 -7.83 6.78 -0.66
C LYS A 180 -9.06 7.56 -0.21
N PHE A 181 -9.31 8.72 -0.85
CA PHE A 181 -10.56 9.48 -0.75
C PHE A 181 -11.30 9.41 -2.08
N HIS A 182 -12.59 9.13 -2.04
CA HIS A 182 -13.42 9.08 -3.24
C HIS A 182 -14.86 9.54 -2.98
N VAL A 183 -15.51 10.02 -4.05
CA VAL A 183 -16.92 10.36 -4.04
C VAL A 183 -17.75 9.10 -4.15
N GLU A 184 -18.73 8.95 -3.27
CA GLU A 184 -19.75 7.91 -3.35
C GLU A 184 -21.10 8.50 -3.82
N GLY A 185 -21.89 7.66 -4.51
CA GLY A 185 -23.24 8.03 -4.97
C GLY A 185 -23.30 8.91 -6.23
N ALA A 186 -22.16 9.20 -6.87
CA ALA A 186 -22.10 9.85 -8.17
C ALA A 186 -21.10 9.15 -9.10
N THR A 187 -21.46 9.06 -10.38
CA THR A 187 -20.61 8.48 -11.41
C THR A 187 -20.27 9.54 -12.46
N PHE A 188 -18.99 9.71 -12.71
CA PHE A 188 -18.46 10.61 -13.72
C PHE A 188 -17.86 9.75 -14.84
N SER A 189 -18.14 10.05 -16.10
CA SER A 189 -17.61 9.29 -17.22
C SER A 189 -16.55 10.07 -17.98
N ILE A 190 -15.57 9.35 -18.53
CA ILE A 190 -14.50 9.93 -19.33
C ILE A 190 -15.05 10.30 -20.69
N ALA A 191 -15.11 11.60 -21.00
CA ALA A 191 -15.62 12.10 -22.29
C ALA A 191 -14.59 11.92 -23.41
N SER A 192 -13.35 12.31 -23.13
CA SER A 192 -12.22 12.24 -24.07
C SER A 192 -10.91 12.13 -23.30
N VAL A 193 -9.88 11.60 -23.96
CA VAL A 193 -8.52 11.61 -23.47
C VAL A 193 -7.62 12.21 -24.55
N GLU A 194 -6.94 13.29 -24.23
CA GLU A 194 -5.99 13.97 -25.09
C GLU A 194 -4.59 13.93 -24.50
N PHE A 195 -3.57 13.83 -25.33
CA PHE A 195 -2.17 13.94 -24.89
C PHE A 195 -1.42 15.05 -25.59
N ALA A 196 -0.33 15.47 -24.95
CA ALA A 196 0.58 16.45 -25.52
C ALA A 196 1.45 15.90 -26.69
N ASP A 197 1.36 14.61 -27.04
CA ASP A 197 2.11 14.01 -28.15
C ASP A 197 1.18 13.62 -29.30
N PRO A 198 1.08 14.48 -30.37
CA PRO A 198 0.18 14.23 -31.50
C PRO A 198 0.58 13.00 -32.35
N ALA A 199 1.88 12.67 -32.39
CA ALA A 199 2.36 11.54 -33.20
C ALA A 199 1.91 10.21 -32.62
N LEU A 200 2.06 10.06 -31.30
CA LEU A 200 1.56 8.86 -30.62
C LEU A 200 0.03 8.84 -30.55
N ALA A 201 -0.61 10.00 -30.32
CA ALA A 201 -2.08 10.10 -30.31
C ALA A 201 -2.70 9.63 -31.61
N ALA A 202 -2.05 9.83 -32.77
CA ALA A 202 -2.51 9.36 -34.07
C ALA A 202 -2.29 7.84 -34.32
N SER A 203 -1.55 7.17 -33.45
CA SER A 203 -1.27 5.74 -33.57
C SER A 203 -2.55 4.91 -33.40
N HIS A 204 -2.78 3.93 -34.28
CA HIS A 204 -3.94 3.03 -34.22
C HIS A 204 -4.00 2.27 -32.89
N THR A 205 -2.85 1.82 -32.38
CA THR A 205 -2.75 1.13 -31.07
C THR A 205 -3.23 2.03 -29.95
N VAL A 206 -2.81 3.28 -29.92
CA VAL A 206 -3.25 4.24 -28.90
C VAL A 206 -4.73 4.54 -29.01
N GLN A 207 -5.24 4.73 -30.24
CA GLN A 207 -6.67 4.96 -30.46
C GLN A 207 -7.54 3.79 -29.98
N GLN A 208 -7.09 2.54 -30.15
CA GLN A 208 -7.76 1.38 -29.58
C GLN A 208 -7.75 1.42 -28.04
N LEU A 209 -6.60 1.66 -27.42
CA LEU A 209 -6.48 1.76 -25.97
C LEU A 209 -7.36 2.87 -25.40
N LEU A 210 -7.47 4.01 -26.10
CA LEU A 210 -8.34 5.11 -25.69
C LEU A 210 -9.82 4.76 -25.79
N SER A 211 -10.23 4.00 -26.81
CA SER A 211 -11.62 3.55 -26.93
C SER A 211 -12.04 2.65 -25.77
N ASP A 212 -11.07 1.96 -25.14
CA ASP A 212 -11.32 1.10 -24.00
C ASP A 212 -11.54 1.89 -22.70
N VAL A 213 -11.10 3.13 -22.63
CA VAL A 213 -11.22 4.00 -21.45
C VAL A 213 -12.37 5.01 -21.61
N GLN A 214 -12.60 5.50 -22.82
CA GLN A 214 -13.64 6.48 -23.12
C GLN A 214 -15.05 5.92 -22.84
N GLY A 215 -15.90 6.74 -22.23
CA GLY A 215 -17.26 6.39 -21.83
C GLY A 215 -17.33 5.59 -20.53
N LYS A 216 -16.21 5.10 -19.99
CA LYS A 216 -16.18 4.41 -18.70
C LYS A 216 -16.25 5.37 -17.52
N PRO A 217 -16.69 4.90 -16.35
CA PRO A 217 -16.61 5.70 -15.13
C PRO A 217 -15.18 6.19 -14.88
N TYR A 218 -15.05 7.46 -14.53
CA TYR A 218 -13.77 8.02 -14.15
C TYR A 218 -13.32 7.48 -12.80
N SER A 219 -12.13 6.96 -12.74
CA SER A 219 -11.37 6.65 -11.54
C SER A 219 -9.91 7.01 -11.82
N ARG A 220 -9.30 7.77 -10.95
CA ARG A 220 -7.88 8.13 -11.08
C ARG A 220 -7.02 6.87 -11.10
N MET A 221 -7.34 5.90 -10.24
CA MET A 221 -6.63 4.61 -10.20
C MET A 221 -6.68 3.92 -11.57
N THR A 222 -7.84 3.88 -12.23
CA THR A 222 -7.98 3.29 -13.56
C THR A 222 -7.11 4.02 -14.59
N ILE A 223 -7.07 5.35 -14.53
CA ILE A 223 -6.24 6.15 -15.44
C ILE A 223 -4.75 5.98 -15.14
N ASP A 224 -4.34 6.00 -13.87
CA ASP A 224 -2.94 5.81 -13.49
C ASP A 224 -2.44 4.41 -13.90
N LEU A 225 -3.25 3.36 -13.74
CA LEU A 225 -2.95 2.03 -14.24
C LEU A 225 -2.89 2.00 -15.77
N PHE A 226 -3.81 2.66 -16.47
CA PHE A 226 -3.75 2.80 -17.93
C PHE A 226 -2.46 3.47 -18.39
N LEU A 227 -2.05 4.54 -17.71
CA LEU A 227 -0.82 5.26 -18.03
C LEU A 227 0.43 4.40 -17.77
N SER A 228 0.50 3.71 -16.64
CA SER A 228 1.68 2.90 -16.24
C SER A 228 1.78 1.61 -17.04
N GLU A 229 0.68 0.86 -17.19
CA GLU A 229 0.68 -0.49 -17.73
C GLU A 229 0.46 -0.55 -19.25
N GLN A 230 -0.16 0.47 -19.84
CA GLN A 230 -0.51 0.44 -21.25
C GLN A 230 0.16 1.54 -22.07
N LEU A 231 0.13 2.78 -21.61
CA LEU A 231 0.65 3.90 -22.39
C LEU A 231 2.18 4.03 -22.27
N ARG A 232 2.72 4.00 -21.06
CA ARG A 232 4.17 4.12 -20.81
C ARG A 232 4.99 3.05 -21.53
N PRO A 233 4.60 1.77 -21.58
CA PRO A 233 5.31 0.74 -22.33
C PRO A 233 5.49 1.07 -23.81
N LEU A 234 4.53 1.74 -24.47
CA LEU A 234 4.63 2.12 -25.87
C LEU A 234 5.78 3.11 -26.11
N TYR A 235 5.99 4.06 -25.19
CA TYR A 235 7.13 4.97 -25.23
C TYR A 235 8.45 4.25 -24.96
N LEU A 236 8.46 3.37 -23.96
CA LEU A 236 9.66 2.58 -23.63
C LEU A 236 10.12 1.69 -24.79
N GLN A 237 9.17 1.08 -25.52
CA GLN A 237 9.48 0.28 -26.73
C GLN A 237 10.16 1.10 -27.83
N GLN A 238 9.88 2.41 -27.89
CA GLN A 238 10.46 3.32 -28.88
C GLN A 238 11.74 4.01 -28.38
N GLY A 239 12.27 3.61 -27.22
CA GLY A 239 13.52 4.14 -26.67
C GLY A 239 13.37 5.44 -25.87
N TYR A 240 12.17 5.91 -25.58
CA TYR A 240 11.93 7.06 -24.70
C TYR A 240 12.04 6.66 -23.23
N LEU A 241 13.22 6.25 -22.80
CA LEU A 241 13.44 5.66 -21.47
C LEU A 241 13.16 6.63 -20.31
N ARG A 242 13.20 7.93 -20.56
CA ARG A 242 12.97 8.99 -19.56
C ARG A 242 11.61 9.68 -19.73
N VAL A 243 10.68 9.04 -20.43
CA VAL A 243 9.32 9.57 -20.58
C VAL A 243 8.68 9.80 -19.22
N LYS A 244 8.08 10.98 -19.08
CA LYS A 244 7.27 11.34 -17.92
C LYS A 244 5.84 11.58 -18.38
N LEU A 245 4.93 10.79 -17.86
CA LEU A 245 3.49 11.01 -17.98
C LEU A 245 3.06 11.76 -16.73
N GLY A 246 2.56 12.98 -16.90
CA GLY A 246 2.07 13.79 -15.80
C GLY A 246 0.72 13.28 -15.28
N PRO A 247 0.28 13.76 -14.12
CA PRO A 247 -1.05 13.43 -13.61
C PRO A 247 -2.11 13.90 -14.60
N PRO A 248 -3.23 13.15 -14.71
CA PRO A 248 -4.35 13.55 -15.56
C PRO A 248 -4.90 14.90 -15.13
N GLU A 249 -5.04 15.81 -16.09
CA GLU A 249 -5.63 17.13 -15.89
C GLU A 249 -7.04 17.15 -16.49
N VAL A 250 -7.99 17.72 -15.77
CA VAL A 250 -9.33 17.95 -16.29
C VAL A 250 -9.39 19.34 -16.93
N ARG A 251 -9.59 19.39 -18.24
CA ARG A 251 -9.79 20.64 -18.96
C ARG A 251 -11.27 21.01 -18.97
N LEU A 252 -11.70 21.77 -17.98
CA LEU A 252 -13.04 22.32 -17.93
C LEU A 252 -13.14 23.53 -18.86
N THR A 253 -13.96 23.43 -19.88
CA THR A 253 -14.30 24.55 -20.79
C THR A 253 -15.55 25.25 -20.25
N GLY A 254 -15.51 25.90 -19.10
CA GLY A 254 -16.70 26.49 -18.52
C GLY A 254 -16.46 27.51 -17.42
N ASN A 255 -17.53 28.21 -17.04
CA ASN A 255 -17.52 29.17 -15.94
C ASN A 255 -17.34 28.42 -14.61
N PRO A 256 -16.42 28.85 -13.70
CA PRO A 256 -16.21 28.22 -12.39
C PRO A 256 -17.48 28.11 -11.51
N ASN A 257 -18.52 28.88 -11.80
CA ASN A 257 -19.80 28.83 -11.11
C ASN A 257 -20.83 27.88 -11.74
N GLN A 258 -20.45 27.10 -12.74
CA GLN A 258 -21.34 26.15 -13.41
C GLN A 258 -21.31 24.80 -12.68
N LYS A 259 -22.46 24.08 -12.70
CA LYS A 259 -22.51 22.70 -12.19
C LYS A 259 -21.36 21.87 -12.81
N MET A 260 -20.62 21.16 -11.99
CA MET A 260 -19.52 20.31 -12.43
C MET A 260 -20.01 19.30 -13.47
N PRO A 261 -19.31 19.13 -14.59
CA PRO A 261 -19.75 18.23 -15.65
C PRO A 261 -19.63 16.77 -15.22
N GLU A 262 -20.62 15.96 -15.61
CA GLU A 262 -20.59 14.50 -15.44
C GLU A 262 -19.73 13.81 -16.50
N GLN A 263 -19.41 14.53 -17.59
CA GLN A 263 -18.56 14.11 -18.69
C GLN A 263 -17.18 14.79 -18.53
N ILE A 264 -16.14 14.02 -18.30
CA ILE A 264 -14.80 14.51 -17.92
C ILE A 264 -13.86 14.45 -19.12
N PRO A 265 -13.47 15.59 -19.72
CA PRO A 265 -12.40 15.65 -20.70
C PRO A 265 -11.04 15.62 -19.99
N LEU A 266 -10.25 14.61 -20.26
CA LEU A 266 -8.92 14.42 -19.67
C LEU A 266 -7.84 14.89 -20.63
N PHE A 267 -6.84 15.58 -20.09
CA PHE A 267 -5.59 15.86 -20.75
C PHE A 267 -4.44 15.23 -19.98
N ILE A 268 -3.56 14.52 -20.69
CA ILE A 268 -2.39 13.86 -20.11
C ILE A 268 -1.14 14.61 -20.56
N PRO A 269 -0.46 15.33 -19.64
CA PRO A 269 0.82 15.93 -19.92
C PRO A 269 1.87 14.84 -20.22
N VAL A 270 2.58 14.98 -21.34
CA VAL A 270 3.64 14.05 -21.73
C VAL A 270 4.92 14.82 -21.99
N ALA A 271 6.00 14.43 -21.32
CA ALA A 271 7.35 14.84 -21.61
C ALA A 271 8.15 13.62 -22.05
N THR A 272 8.28 13.43 -23.37
CA THR A 272 8.91 12.22 -23.95
C THR A 272 10.40 12.13 -23.66
N GLY A 273 11.10 13.26 -23.65
CA GLY A 273 12.56 13.28 -23.65
C GLY A 273 13.12 12.87 -25.02
N ALA A 274 14.38 12.42 -25.04
CA ALA A 274 15.06 11.92 -26.23
C ALA A 274 14.88 10.40 -26.38
N VAL A 275 15.00 9.92 -27.63
CA VAL A 275 15.17 8.49 -27.90
C VAL A 275 16.62 8.11 -27.60
N TYR A 276 16.82 7.07 -26.80
CA TYR A 276 18.14 6.56 -26.45
C TYR A 276 18.48 5.30 -27.24
N HIS A 277 19.79 5.13 -27.52
CA HIS A 277 20.36 3.95 -28.15
C HIS A 277 21.15 3.14 -27.12
N TRP A 278 21.09 1.82 -27.26
CA TRP A 278 21.70 0.88 -26.35
C TRP A 278 23.23 0.89 -26.46
N LYS A 279 23.91 0.92 -25.29
CA LYS A 279 25.30 0.56 -25.11
C LYS A 279 25.38 -0.64 -24.18
N GLU A 280 26.35 -1.50 -24.45
CA GLU A 280 26.56 -2.70 -23.66
C GLU A 280 26.80 -2.39 -22.19
N PRO A 281 26.15 -3.13 -21.27
CA PRO A 281 26.33 -2.95 -19.83
C PRO A 281 27.76 -3.30 -19.39
N GLN A 282 28.23 -2.62 -18.34
CA GLN A 282 29.49 -2.94 -17.68
C GLN A 282 29.18 -3.81 -16.45
N TRP A 283 29.65 -5.06 -16.52
CA TRP A 283 29.37 -6.06 -15.48
C TRP A 283 30.53 -6.17 -14.49
N SER A 284 30.22 -6.39 -13.22
CA SER A 284 31.16 -6.69 -12.13
C SER A 284 30.53 -7.69 -11.16
N GLY A 285 31.37 -8.52 -10.49
CA GLY A 285 30.89 -9.52 -9.52
C GLY A 285 30.30 -10.80 -10.13
N ASN A 286 30.22 -10.90 -11.45
CA ASN A 286 29.69 -12.04 -12.24
C ASN A 286 30.75 -13.11 -12.47
N ALA A 287 31.11 -13.88 -11.45
CA ALA A 287 32.12 -14.95 -11.56
C ALA A 287 31.58 -16.22 -12.20
N VAL A 288 30.29 -16.54 -12.02
CA VAL A 288 29.64 -17.77 -12.51
C VAL A 288 29.24 -17.67 -13.98
N LEU A 289 28.71 -16.53 -14.40
CA LEU A 289 28.24 -16.29 -15.74
C LEU A 289 29.12 -15.25 -16.44
N SER A 290 29.47 -15.51 -17.73
CA SER A 290 30.22 -14.55 -18.49
C SER A 290 29.42 -13.28 -18.79
N TYR A 291 30.11 -12.14 -18.95
CA TYR A 291 29.44 -10.90 -19.37
C TYR A 291 28.74 -11.07 -20.75
N ILE A 292 29.26 -11.91 -21.64
CA ILE A 292 28.65 -12.19 -22.95
C ILE A 292 27.30 -12.89 -22.75
N THR A 293 27.26 -13.92 -21.89
CA THR A 293 26.02 -14.63 -21.56
C THR A 293 24.97 -13.64 -21.05
N LEU A 294 25.33 -12.85 -20.03
CA LEU A 294 24.43 -11.89 -19.42
C LEU A 294 23.98 -10.79 -20.40
N SER A 295 24.89 -10.25 -21.21
CA SER A 295 24.53 -9.20 -22.19
C SER A 295 23.61 -9.72 -23.29
N ASN A 296 23.72 -10.98 -23.69
CA ASN A 296 22.87 -11.60 -24.72
C ASN A 296 21.40 -11.69 -24.26
N GLU A 297 21.13 -11.74 -22.93
CA GLU A 297 19.78 -11.82 -22.39
C GLU A 297 18.94 -10.59 -22.70
N PHE A 298 19.55 -9.46 -23.03
CA PHE A 298 18.82 -8.26 -23.43
C PHE A 298 18.31 -8.32 -24.88
N GLY A 299 18.91 -9.14 -25.73
CA GLY A 299 18.54 -9.22 -27.14
C GLY A 299 18.77 -7.92 -27.92
N LEU A 300 19.60 -7.01 -27.37
CA LEU A 300 19.96 -5.70 -27.95
C LEU A 300 21.43 -5.67 -28.33
N LYS A 301 21.74 -5.01 -29.45
CA LYS A 301 23.11 -4.77 -29.90
C LYS A 301 23.46 -3.29 -29.67
N PRO A 302 24.73 -2.96 -29.42
CA PRO A 302 25.20 -1.59 -29.38
C PRO A 302 24.73 -0.79 -30.59
N GLY A 303 24.06 0.35 -30.38
CA GLY A 303 23.48 1.19 -31.40
C GLY A 303 22.00 0.93 -31.72
N ASP A 304 21.43 -0.17 -31.29
CA ASP A 304 19.99 -0.40 -31.42
C ASP A 304 19.20 0.65 -30.60
N VAL A 305 17.95 0.90 -30.96
CA VAL A 305 17.04 1.67 -30.11
C VAL A 305 16.91 0.95 -28.77
N ALA A 306 17.17 1.66 -27.68
CA ALA A 306 17.11 1.09 -26.34
C ALA A 306 15.64 0.84 -25.94
N ASN A 307 15.12 -0.30 -26.37
CA ASN A 307 13.77 -0.73 -26.03
C ASN A 307 13.67 -1.05 -24.53
N GLY A 308 13.02 -0.16 -23.75
CA GLY A 308 12.92 -0.30 -22.30
C GLY A 308 12.24 -1.59 -21.84
N MET A 309 11.25 -2.08 -22.58
CA MET A 309 10.57 -3.35 -22.27
C MET A 309 11.51 -4.56 -22.47
N GLN A 310 12.36 -4.53 -23.51
CA GLN A 310 13.38 -5.56 -23.70
C GLN A 310 14.45 -5.50 -22.61
N ILE A 311 14.81 -4.29 -22.16
CA ILE A 311 15.77 -4.10 -21.07
C ILE A 311 15.22 -4.68 -19.77
N GLU A 312 13.97 -4.36 -19.40
CA GLU A 312 13.33 -4.93 -18.22
C GLU A 312 13.27 -6.46 -18.27
N ALA A 313 12.78 -7.02 -19.37
CA ALA A 313 12.76 -8.46 -19.57
C ALA A 313 14.17 -9.09 -19.59
N GLY A 314 15.19 -8.34 -20.04
CA GLY A 314 16.58 -8.77 -20.03
C GLY A 314 17.13 -8.98 -18.62
N TRP A 315 16.78 -8.12 -17.66
CA TRP A 315 17.16 -8.32 -16.26
C TRP A 315 16.54 -9.59 -15.67
N ASP A 316 15.30 -9.91 -16.01
CA ASP A 316 14.62 -11.11 -15.52
C ASP A 316 15.28 -12.36 -16.10
N ARG A 317 15.52 -12.41 -17.43
CA ARG A 317 16.21 -13.53 -18.09
C ARG A 317 17.62 -13.73 -17.53
N ALA A 318 18.35 -12.64 -17.28
CA ALA A 318 19.68 -12.74 -16.67
C ALA A 318 19.62 -13.36 -15.25
N ARG A 319 18.57 -13.06 -14.46
CA ARG A 319 18.35 -13.72 -13.15
C ARG A 319 17.97 -15.20 -13.31
N GLU A 320 17.19 -15.53 -14.34
CA GLU A 320 16.82 -16.91 -14.66
C GLU A 320 18.04 -17.75 -14.99
N GLU A 321 18.99 -17.21 -15.76
CA GLU A 321 20.26 -17.88 -16.06
C GLU A 321 21.05 -18.24 -14.79
N TYR A 322 21.07 -17.38 -13.78
CA TYR A 322 21.62 -17.71 -12.46
C TYR A 322 20.81 -18.81 -11.76
N GLY A 323 19.49 -18.75 -11.84
CA GLY A 323 18.58 -19.77 -11.29
C GLY A 323 18.82 -21.15 -11.92
N HIS A 324 19.12 -21.24 -13.23
CA HIS A 324 19.50 -22.47 -13.93
C HIS A 324 20.83 -23.08 -13.42
N LYS A 325 21.65 -22.28 -12.75
CA LYS A 325 22.89 -22.73 -12.12
C LYS A 325 22.77 -22.90 -10.60
N GLY A 326 21.54 -22.82 -10.05
CA GLY A 326 21.28 -22.97 -8.63
C GLY A 326 21.55 -21.73 -7.77
N TYR A 327 21.81 -20.58 -8.37
CA TYR A 327 22.02 -19.32 -7.65
C TYR A 327 20.69 -18.55 -7.52
N LEU A 328 19.84 -19.02 -6.62
CA LEU A 328 18.47 -18.53 -6.47
C LEU A 328 18.37 -17.13 -5.86
N ASP A 329 19.40 -16.70 -5.12
CA ASP A 329 19.45 -15.41 -4.44
C ASP A 329 20.25 -14.35 -5.24
N ALA A 330 20.59 -14.62 -6.50
CA ALA A 330 21.35 -13.69 -7.34
C ALA A 330 20.61 -12.35 -7.47
N LYS A 331 21.33 -11.26 -7.16
CA LYS A 331 20.80 -9.87 -7.22
C LYS A 331 21.67 -9.03 -8.14
N PHE A 332 21.02 -8.12 -8.84
CA PHE A 332 21.68 -7.14 -9.71
C PHE A 332 21.39 -5.74 -9.18
N ASP A 333 22.45 -5.07 -8.75
CA ASP A 333 22.43 -3.65 -8.46
C ASP A 333 22.92 -2.93 -9.71
N TYR A 334 22.03 -2.23 -10.41
CA TYR A 334 22.36 -1.56 -11.65
C TYR A 334 21.97 -0.07 -11.62
N VAL A 335 22.84 0.73 -12.25
CA VAL A 335 22.64 2.16 -12.39
C VAL A 335 22.71 2.52 -13.87
N ALA A 336 21.64 3.13 -14.38
CA ALA A 336 21.60 3.65 -15.73
C ALA A 336 22.43 4.93 -15.85
N SER A 337 23.26 5.03 -16.88
CA SER A 337 24.01 6.22 -17.27
C SER A 337 23.55 6.70 -18.65
N TYR A 338 23.03 7.92 -18.69
CA TYR A 338 22.51 8.55 -19.91
C TYR A 338 23.51 9.57 -20.45
N ASP A 339 23.88 9.44 -21.71
CA ASP A 339 24.62 10.46 -22.46
C ASP A 339 23.63 11.23 -23.33
N ASP A 340 23.24 12.41 -22.87
CA ASP A 340 22.23 13.24 -23.52
C ASP A 340 22.76 13.89 -24.83
N GLN A 341 24.09 13.94 -25.05
CA GLN A 341 24.68 14.44 -26.31
C GLN A 341 24.71 13.35 -27.38
N ALA A 342 25.13 12.16 -26.99
CA ALA A 342 25.20 11.00 -27.89
C ALA A 342 23.85 10.26 -27.99
N HIS A 343 22.86 10.62 -27.18
CA HIS A 343 21.59 9.90 -27.04
C HIS A 343 21.78 8.41 -26.81
N THR A 344 22.65 8.06 -25.86
CA THR A 344 22.91 6.65 -25.53
C THR A 344 22.68 6.37 -24.05
N VAL A 345 22.30 5.14 -23.76
CA VAL A 345 22.17 4.60 -22.39
C VAL A 345 23.07 3.40 -22.21
N SER A 346 23.75 3.34 -21.08
CA SER A 346 24.49 2.16 -20.61
C SER A 346 24.16 1.89 -19.15
N TYR A 347 24.54 0.71 -18.66
CA TYR A 347 24.29 0.31 -17.28
C TYR A 347 25.59 -0.15 -16.63
N SER A 348 25.85 0.35 -15.42
CA SER A 348 26.89 -0.23 -14.56
C SER A 348 26.20 -1.22 -13.62
N VAL A 349 26.60 -2.49 -13.70
CA VAL A 349 25.92 -3.59 -13.01
C VAL A 349 26.87 -4.26 -12.03
N THR A 350 26.45 -4.36 -10.77
CA THR A 350 27.13 -5.18 -9.76
C THR A 350 26.27 -6.38 -9.44
N VAL A 351 26.83 -7.57 -9.65
CA VAL A 351 26.16 -8.84 -9.38
C VAL A 351 26.56 -9.36 -8.01
N VAL A 352 25.59 -9.67 -7.18
CA VAL A 352 25.75 -10.42 -5.93
C VAL A 352 25.18 -11.80 -6.16
N GLU A 353 26.03 -12.76 -6.50
CA GLU A 353 25.60 -14.10 -6.96
C GLU A 353 24.93 -14.92 -5.85
N GLY A 354 25.34 -14.71 -4.59
CA GLY A 354 24.88 -15.53 -3.46
C GLY A 354 25.55 -16.90 -3.42
N VAL A 355 24.87 -17.89 -2.84
CA VAL A 355 25.36 -19.27 -2.75
C VAL A 355 24.67 -20.15 -3.80
N GLN A 356 25.38 -21.19 -4.25
CA GLN A 356 24.78 -22.21 -5.11
C GLN A 356 23.99 -23.20 -4.25
N TYR A 357 22.69 -23.39 -4.57
CA TYR A 357 21.81 -24.30 -3.88
C TYR A 357 21.74 -25.68 -4.54
N HIS A 358 21.66 -26.69 -3.72
CA HIS A 358 21.47 -28.07 -4.12
C HIS A 358 20.09 -28.54 -3.70
N TYR A 359 19.44 -29.33 -4.52
CA TYR A 359 18.13 -29.90 -4.20
C TYR A 359 18.24 -30.85 -2.99
N ASN A 360 17.37 -30.68 -2.00
CA ASN A 360 17.31 -31.53 -0.83
C ASN A 360 16.10 -32.44 -0.87
N THR A 361 14.89 -31.90 -0.84
CA THR A 361 13.66 -32.70 -0.81
C THR A 361 12.47 -31.97 -1.42
N MET A 362 11.42 -32.75 -1.73
CA MET A 362 10.10 -32.23 -2.13
C MET A 362 9.10 -32.55 -1.04
N VAL A 363 8.38 -31.55 -0.58
CA VAL A 363 7.29 -31.64 0.38
C VAL A 363 5.99 -31.44 -0.36
N LEU A 364 5.08 -32.38 -0.25
CA LEU A 364 3.80 -32.43 -0.96
C LEU A 364 2.66 -32.42 0.05
N THR A 365 1.63 -31.61 -0.22
CA THR A 365 0.38 -31.60 0.55
C THR A 365 -0.82 -31.62 -0.38
N GLY A 366 -1.96 -32.15 0.10
CA GLY A 366 -3.21 -32.19 -0.66
C GLY A 366 -3.37 -33.39 -1.63
N LEU A 367 -2.42 -34.31 -1.68
CA LEU A 367 -2.45 -35.46 -2.57
C LEU A 367 -2.62 -36.79 -1.83
N SER A 368 -3.09 -37.80 -2.56
CA SER A 368 -3.04 -39.20 -2.08
C SER A 368 -1.61 -39.73 -2.12
N LEU A 369 -1.27 -40.70 -1.25
CA LEU A 369 0.03 -41.36 -1.23
C LEU A 369 0.47 -41.97 -2.58
N GLY A 370 -0.50 -42.36 -3.42
CA GLY A 370 -0.24 -42.87 -4.78
C GLY A 370 0.23 -41.76 -5.71
N ALA A 371 -0.42 -40.61 -5.65
CA ALA A 371 -0.08 -39.44 -6.44
C ALA A 371 1.25 -38.80 -5.99
N GLU A 372 1.51 -38.74 -4.67
CA GLU A 372 2.80 -38.29 -4.12
C GLU A 372 3.97 -39.15 -4.64
N ARG A 373 3.83 -40.50 -4.55
CA ARG A 373 4.85 -41.42 -5.07
C ARG A 373 5.08 -41.20 -6.57
N ARG A 374 4.02 -40.97 -7.33
CA ARG A 374 4.13 -40.72 -8.77
C ARG A 374 4.88 -39.42 -9.06
N LEU A 375 4.59 -38.33 -8.32
CA LEU A 375 5.32 -37.07 -8.45
C LEU A 375 6.82 -37.24 -8.18
N HIS A 376 7.20 -37.96 -7.12
CA HIS A 376 8.60 -38.26 -6.84
C HIS A 376 9.29 -39.08 -7.95
N GLN A 377 8.54 -39.96 -8.65
CA GLN A 377 9.09 -40.74 -9.77
C GLN A 377 9.35 -39.90 -11.04
N VAL A 378 8.53 -38.87 -11.28
CA VAL A 378 8.68 -38.02 -12.48
C VAL A 378 9.53 -36.77 -12.24
N TRP A 379 9.92 -36.51 -10.99
CA TRP A 379 10.85 -35.47 -10.62
C TRP A 379 12.27 -35.80 -11.09
N ASN A 380 12.95 -34.85 -11.75
CA ASN A 380 14.20 -35.12 -12.44
C ASN A 380 15.47 -34.60 -11.75
N ILE A 381 15.36 -33.93 -10.59
CA ILE A 381 16.54 -33.47 -9.85
C ILE A 381 16.82 -34.43 -8.71
N GLU A 382 18.01 -35.06 -8.72
CA GLU A 382 18.42 -35.95 -7.64
C GLU A 382 18.80 -35.16 -6.38
N ALA A 383 18.56 -35.72 -5.20
CA ALA A 383 18.95 -35.10 -3.95
C ALA A 383 20.47 -34.88 -3.90
N GLY A 384 20.90 -33.68 -3.55
CA GLY A 384 22.29 -33.24 -3.56
C GLY A 384 22.81 -32.72 -4.91
N ALA A 385 22.05 -32.86 -6.01
CA ALA A 385 22.41 -32.23 -7.29
C ALA A 385 22.16 -30.71 -7.24
N VAL A 386 22.89 -29.96 -8.08
CA VAL A 386 22.63 -28.51 -8.23
C VAL A 386 21.17 -28.31 -8.65
N PHE A 387 20.49 -27.39 -7.96
CA PHE A 387 19.11 -27.09 -8.27
C PHE A 387 19.01 -26.27 -9.56
N ASP A 388 18.30 -26.80 -10.54
CA ASP A 388 18.00 -26.08 -11.78
C ASP A 388 16.56 -25.55 -11.74
N LYS A 389 16.42 -24.23 -11.66
CA LYS A 389 15.12 -23.57 -11.60
C LYS A 389 14.27 -23.83 -12.85
N ALA A 390 14.88 -23.96 -14.04
CA ALA A 390 14.14 -24.25 -15.27
C ALA A 390 13.51 -25.66 -15.24
N VAL A 391 14.20 -26.65 -14.71
CA VAL A 391 13.64 -28.00 -14.54
C VAL A 391 12.43 -27.96 -13.60
N PHE A 392 12.51 -27.18 -12.52
CA PHE A 392 11.39 -26.98 -11.60
C PHE A 392 10.19 -26.28 -12.28
N GLU A 393 10.41 -25.21 -13.01
CA GLU A 393 9.34 -24.46 -13.71
C GLU A 393 8.68 -25.29 -14.82
N GLN A 394 9.46 -26.07 -15.56
CA GLN A 394 8.92 -27.02 -16.53
C GLN A 394 8.08 -28.11 -15.87
N PHE A 395 8.50 -28.59 -14.70
CA PHE A 395 7.76 -29.56 -13.92
C PHE A 395 6.42 -28.97 -13.43
N LEU A 396 6.41 -27.74 -12.92
CA LEU A 396 5.18 -27.04 -12.55
C LEU A 396 4.23 -26.85 -13.73
N THR A 397 4.76 -26.44 -14.88
CA THR A 397 3.96 -26.28 -16.11
C THR A 397 3.31 -27.60 -16.51
N LYS A 398 4.02 -28.74 -16.42
CA LYS A 398 3.44 -30.06 -16.70
C LYS A 398 2.33 -30.43 -15.71
N ILE A 399 2.51 -30.17 -14.43
CA ILE A 399 1.49 -30.43 -13.42
C ILE A 399 0.22 -29.61 -13.73
N GLN A 400 0.35 -28.35 -14.09
CA GLN A 400 -0.77 -27.46 -14.32
C GLN A 400 -1.45 -27.66 -15.67
N ALA A 401 -0.69 -27.80 -16.76
CA ALA A 401 -1.22 -27.85 -18.11
C ALA A 401 -1.48 -29.29 -18.60
N HIS A 402 -0.72 -30.28 -18.12
CA HIS A 402 -0.76 -31.66 -18.59
C HIS A 402 -0.77 -32.68 -17.44
N PRO A 403 -1.72 -32.58 -16.49
CA PRO A 403 -1.74 -33.45 -15.30
C PRO A 403 -1.76 -34.94 -15.64
N ALA A 404 -2.39 -35.35 -16.74
CA ALA A 404 -2.40 -36.74 -17.19
C ALA A 404 -1.00 -37.29 -17.54
N GLU A 405 -0.09 -36.47 -18.04
CA GLU A 405 1.30 -36.88 -18.29
C GLU A 405 2.07 -37.15 -17.00
N VAL A 406 1.71 -36.43 -15.93
CA VAL A 406 2.36 -36.51 -14.63
C VAL A 406 1.75 -37.66 -13.80
N PHE A 407 0.43 -37.71 -13.69
CA PHE A 407 -0.28 -38.64 -12.79
C PHE A 407 -0.80 -39.90 -13.48
N GLY A 408 -0.86 -39.93 -14.83
CA GLY A 408 -1.44 -41.06 -15.56
C GLY A 408 -2.92 -41.23 -15.23
N ASP A 409 -3.35 -42.46 -15.00
CA ASP A 409 -4.74 -42.83 -14.64
C ASP A 409 -5.08 -42.64 -13.17
N LEU A 410 -4.19 -42.04 -12.34
CA LEU A 410 -4.48 -41.82 -10.93
C LEU A 410 -5.57 -40.75 -10.78
N PRO A 411 -6.58 -40.98 -9.92
CA PRO A 411 -7.61 -39.99 -9.66
C PRO A 411 -7.02 -38.87 -8.80
N VAL A 412 -6.73 -37.75 -9.43
CA VAL A 412 -6.23 -36.52 -8.77
C VAL A 412 -7.15 -35.38 -9.12
N HIS A 413 -7.64 -34.67 -8.09
CA HIS A 413 -8.48 -33.48 -8.24
C HIS A 413 -7.85 -32.33 -7.44
N TYR A 414 -7.55 -31.24 -8.09
CA TYR A 414 -7.11 -30.00 -7.50
C TYR A 414 -7.49 -28.85 -8.46
N GLU A 415 -7.77 -27.69 -7.91
CA GLU A 415 -8.05 -26.47 -8.67
C GLU A 415 -6.80 -25.62 -8.85
N THR A 416 -5.94 -25.61 -7.85
CA THR A 416 -4.70 -24.83 -7.84
C THR A 416 -3.54 -25.59 -7.25
N VAL A 417 -2.31 -25.24 -7.65
CA VAL A 417 -1.07 -25.76 -7.09
C VAL A 417 -0.24 -24.59 -6.55
N GLY A 418 -0.24 -24.42 -5.23
CA GLY A 418 0.68 -23.53 -4.55
C GLY A 418 2.10 -24.10 -4.60
N HIS A 419 3.10 -23.25 -4.82
CA HIS A 419 4.49 -23.70 -4.88
C HIS A 419 5.42 -22.68 -4.23
N TRP A 420 6.43 -23.17 -3.53
CA TRP A 420 7.46 -22.38 -2.86
C TRP A 420 8.80 -23.09 -2.90
N LEU A 421 9.88 -22.31 -2.95
CA LEU A 421 11.25 -22.78 -2.74
C LEU A 421 11.69 -22.31 -1.35
N ARG A 422 12.00 -23.25 -0.47
CA ARG A 422 12.53 -22.96 0.86
C ARG A 422 14.03 -23.18 0.86
N THR A 423 14.79 -22.11 0.93
CA THR A 423 16.25 -22.13 0.92
C THR A 423 16.83 -22.17 2.33
N ASP A 424 17.92 -22.91 2.52
CA ASP A 424 18.77 -22.89 3.71
C ASP A 424 20.18 -22.49 3.26
N THR A 425 20.53 -21.23 3.48
CA THR A 425 21.80 -20.64 3.01
C THR A 425 23.02 -21.24 3.71
N GLU A 426 22.89 -21.65 4.99
CA GLU A 426 23.99 -22.26 5.73
C GLU A 426 24.32 -23.66 5.19
N LYS A 427 23.29 -24.46 4.92
CA LYS A 427 23.43 -25.80 4.35
C LYS A 427 23.55 -25.77 2.83
N ARG A 428 23.26 -24.63 2.19
CA ARG A 428 23.22 -24.45 0.72
C ARG A 428 22.27 -25.43 0.04
N VAL A 429 21.10 -25.64 0.62
CA VAL A 429 20.08 -26.54 0.07
C VAL A 429 18.76 -25.83 -0.16
N VAL A 430 17.96 -26.38 -1.06
CA VAL A 430 16.61 -25.94 -1.36
C VAL A 430 15.63 -27.10 -1.28
N ASP A 431 14.53 -26.88 -0.58
CA ASP A 431 13.35 -27.76 -0.56
C ASP A 431 12.30 -27.20 -1.51
N VAL A 432 11.67 -28.08 -2.28
CA VAL A 432 10.51 -27.76 -3.11
C VAL A 432 9.24 -28.08 -2.33
N LEU A 433 8.35 -27.11 -2.18
CA LEU A 433 7.06 -27.29 -1.50
C LEU A 433 5.95 -27.11 -2.54
N LEU A 434 5.06 -28.10 -2.64
CA LEU A 434 3.87 -28.07 -3.50
C LEU A 434 2.63 -28.36 -2.67
N ASP A 435 1.61 -27.48 -2.78
CA ASP A 435 0.34 -27.58 -2.06
C ASP A 435 -0.81 -27.63 -3.08
N PHE A 436 -1.46 -28.77 -3.15
CA PHE A 436 -2.57 -29.07 -4.08
C PHE A 436 -3.91 -28.79 -3.37
N LYS A 437 -4.69 -27.83 -3.90
CA LYS A 437 -5.98 -27.41 -3.34
C LYS A 437 -7.12 -27.59 -4.32
#